data_ddc4d6aa2d94e2d35a3b2b56566deb62
#
_entry.id   ddc4d6aa2d94e2d35a3b2b56566deb62
#
_cell.length_a   1.000
_cell.length_b   1.000
_cell.length_c   1.000
_cell.angle_alpha   90.00
_cell.angle_beta   90.00
_cell.angle_gamma   90.00
#
_symmetry.space_group_name_H-M   'P 1'
#
loop_
_entity.id
_entity.type
_entity.pdbx_description
1 polymer ?
#
loop_
_entity_poly.entity_id
_entity_poly.type
_entity_poly.pdbx_seq_one_letter_code
_entity_poly.pdbx_strand_id
1 'polypeptide(L)'
;MIVKLKVFSLNNIFLLLFLYLTLIIGFIYGENLNHGSYGDWIGANRDPIKDFSNDFTYTFLNYDSYGHRHSPVYLIFLSLFLDLGLDIDQVRFVHLHLCILLIVIFYQCLRLTFTNINNNYLFLLSLIIFLSPTFRSLAIWPDSRLPGLIFFVLTVYFFLRFKITNNLRYTWYTCVSLLISSYISPNFSIFYPYFFFFFFKKS
;
A
#
# COMPACT_ATOMS: atom_id res chain seq x y z
N MET A 1 1.85 27.38 0.00
CA MET A 1 2.61 27.19 1.26
C MET A 1 3.46 25.93 1.10
N ILE A 2 4.76 26.08 0.86
CA ILE A 2 5.70 24.97 0.73
C ILE A 2 5.85 24.36 2.14
N VAL A 3 5.36 23.15 2.34
CA VAL A 3 5.59 22.41 3.58
C VAL A 3 7.09 22.15 3.66
N LYS A 4 7.82 22.93 4.46
CA LYS A 4 9.20 22.61 4.82
C LYS A 4 9.18 21.20 5.42
N LEU A 5 9.74 20.24 4.70
CA LEU A 5 10.06 18.92 5.26
C LEU A 5 11.00 19.17 6.43
N LYS A 6 10.46 19.18 7.66
CA LYS A 6 11.31 19.15 8.86
C LYS A 6 12.06 17.82 8.80
N VAL A 7 13.38 17.92 8.73
CA VAL A 7 14.30 16.77 8.78
C VAL A 7 13.96 15.96 10.02
N PHE A 8 13.74 14.65 9.82
CA PHE A 8 13.52 13.71 10.94
C PHE A 8 14.70 13.75 11.88
N SER A 9 14.46 13.60 13.19
CA SER A 9 15.56 13.43 14.14
C SER A 9 16.38 12.18 13.77
N LEU A 10 17.68 12.21 14.01
CA LEU A 10 18.56 11.08 13.72
C LEU A 10 18.04 9.77 14.36
N ASN A 11 17.53 9.87 15.60
CA ASN A 11 16.94 8.73 16.34
C ASN A 11 15.73 8.13 15.60
N ASN A 12 14.91 8.95 14.96
CA ASN A 12 13.74 8.46 14.21
C ASN A 12 14.18 7.70 12.95
N ILE A 13 15.22 8.17 12.29
CA ILE A 13 15.81 7.49 11.13
C ILE A 13 16.38 6.15 11.55
N PHE A 14 17.14 6.09 12.66
CA PHE A 14 17.66 4.83 13.20
C PHE A 14 16.56 3.83 13.53
N LEU A 15 15.47 4.28 14.16
CA LEU A 15 14.35 3.39 14.49
C LEU A 15 13.66 2.86 13.22
N LEU A 16 13.43 3.73 12.23
CA LEU A 16 12.90 3.29 10.93
C LEU A 16 13.79 2.23 10.30
N LEU A 17 15.10 2.48 10.23
CA LEU A 17 16.05 1.54 9.66
C LEU A 17 16.08 0.23 10.45
N PHE A 18 16.06 0.28 11.77
CA PHE A 18 16.02 -0.92 12.61
C PHE A 18 14.76 -1.77 12.33
N LEU A 19 13.59 -1.15 12.34
CA LEU A 19 12.33 -1.86 12.06
C LEU A 19 12.28 -2.39 10.62
N TYR A 20 12.80 -1.62 9.67
CA TYR A 20 12.90 -2.06 8.29
C TYR A 20 13.88 -3.23 8.11
N LEU A 21 15.02 -3.21 8.82
CA LEU A 21 15.95 -4.35 8.84
C LEU A 21 15.31 -5.61 9.42
N THR A 22 14.48 -5.49 10.46
CA THR A 22 13.73 -6.66 10.96
C THR A 22 12.79 -7.24 9.92
N LEU A 23 12.21 -6.38 9.07
CA LEU A 23 11.35 -6.83 7.97
C LEU A 23 12.16 -7.53 6.87
N ILE A 24 13.35 -7.01 6.52
CA ILE A 24 14.27 -7.67 5.58
C ILE A 24 14.71 -9.03 6.12
N ILE A 25 15.03 -9.13 7.41
CA ILE A 25 15.35 -10.42 8.04
C ILE A 25 14.14 -11.38 7.91
N GLY A 26 12.94 -10.91 8.21
CA GLY A 26 11.72 -11.68 8.00
C GLY A 26 11.53 -12.16 6.56
N PHE A 27 11.85 -11.30 5.58
CA PHE A 27 11.82 -11.65 4.16
C PHE A 27 12.83 -12.77 3.82
N ILE A 28 14.08 -12.66 4.28
CA ILE A 28 15.14 -13.65 4.01
C ILE A 28 14.79 -15.01 4.61
N TYR A 29 14.23 -15.04 5.82
CA TYR A 29 13.85 -16.28 6.50
C TYR A 29 12.42 -16.75 6.17
N GLY A 30 11.73 -16.07 5.24
CA GLY A 30 10.38 -16.47 4.83
C GLY A 30 9.35 -16.35 5.94
N GLU A 31 9.41 -15.28 6.74
CA GLU A 31 8.50 -15.04 7.87
C GLU A 31 7.04 -15.22 7.45
N ASN A 32 6.31 -16.04 8.19
CA ASN A 32 4.94 -16.44 7.90
C ASN A 32 4.08 -16.44 9.18
N LEU A 33 4.07 -15.33 9.89
CA LEU A 33 3.29 -15.17 11.15
C LEU A 33 1.78 -15.16 10.92
N ASN A 34 1.36 -14.80 9.71
CA ASN A 34 -0.03 -14.87 9.28
C ASN A 34 -0.11 -15.59 7.94
N HIS A 35 -0.56 -16.83 7.96
CA HIS A 35 -0.64 -17.71 6.78
C HIS A 35 -1.38 -17.11 5.56
N GLY A 36 -2.24 -16.10 5.75
CA GLY A 36 -3.06 -15.53 4.68
C GLY A 36 -2.26 -15.09 3.47
N SER A 37 -1.32 -14.13 3.62
CA SER A 37 -0.58 -13.61 2.46
C SER A 37 0.39 -14.62 1.86
N TYR A 38 1.00 -15.49 2.66
CA TYR A 38 1.82 -16.59 2.16
C TYR A 38 1.00 -17.60 1.38
N GLY A 39 -0.18 -17.96 1.90
CA GLY A 39 -1.10 -18.87 1.22
C GLY A 39 -1.58 -18.30 -0.12
N ASP A 40 -1.95 -17.01 -0.13
CA ASP A 40 -2.34 -16.30 -1.34
C ASP A 40 -1.16 -16.20 -2.34
N TRP A 41 0.07 -16.00 -1.85
CA TRP A 41 1.27 -15.98 -2.70
C TRP A 41 1.50 -17.33 -3.40
N ILE A 42 1.53 -18.42 -2.64
CA ILE A 42 1.82 -19.77 -3.20
C ILE A 42 0.64 -20.29 -4.02
N GLY A 43 -0.59 -20.08 -3.54
CA GLY A 43 -1.79 -20.68 -4.14
C GLY A 43 -2.39 -19.89 -5.28
N ALA A 44 -2.08 -18.57 -5.36
CA ALA A 44 -2.80 -17.70 -6.28
C ALA A 44 -1.94 -16.67 -7.02
N ASN A 45 -1.07 -15.91 -6.34
CA ASN A 45 -0.46 -14.73 -6.94
C ASN A 45 0.77 -15.01 -7.79
N ARG A 46 1.60 -15.98 -7.37
CA ARG A 46 2.92 -16.21 -7.97
C ARG A 46 2.85 -16.67 -9.43
N ASP A 47 1.97 -17.61 -9.73
CA ASP A 47 1.89 -18.21 -11.06
C ASP A 47 1.29 -17.23 -12.08
N PRO A 48 0.17 -16.50 -11.81
CA PRO A 48 -0.30 -15.46 -12.71
C PRO A 48 0.72 -14.36 -13.01
N ILE A 49 1.57 -13.97 -12.05
CA ILE A 49 2.64 -12.98 -12.33
C ILE A 49 3.59 -13.50 -13.41
N LYS A 50 3.97 -14.78 -13.37
CA LYS A 50 4.80 -15.42 -14.39
C LYS A 50 4.08 -15.55 -15.72
N ASP A 51 2.81 -15.96 -15.67
CA ASP A 51 2.00 -16.17 -16.87
C ASP A 51 1.72 -14.86 -17.60
N PHE A 52 1.49 -13.74 -16.88
CA PHE A 52 1.40 -12.40 -17.49
C PHE A 52 2.69 -11.97 -18.20
N SER A 53 3.84 -12.33 -17.66
CA SER A 53 5.14 -12.08 -18.33
C SER A 53 5.35 -12.97 -19.55
N ASN A 54 4.89 -14.23 -19.50
CA ASN A 54 5.07 -15.18 -20.61
C ASN A 54 4.08 -14.93 -21.78
N ASP A 55 2.80 -14.76 -21.48
CA ASP A 55 1.73 -14.48 -22.45
C ASP A 55 0.64 -13.62 -21.81
N PHE A 56 0.82 -12.31 -21.95
CA PHE A 56 -0.10 -11.32 -21.41
C PHE A 56 -1.54 -11.50 -21.93
N THR A 57 -1.69 -11.71 -23.24
CA THR A 57 -3.03 -11.74 -23.86
C THR A 57 -3.80 -12.98 -23.40
N TYR A 58 -3.17 -14.13 -23.43
CA TYR A 58 -3.80 -15.37 -22.99
C TYR A 58 -4.16 -15.31 -21.51
N THR A 59 -3.23 -14.87 -20.67
CA THR A 59 -3.44 -14.80 -19.20
C THR A 59 -4.54 -13.80 -18.86
N PHE A 60 -4.60 -12.65 -19.54
CA PHE A 60 -5.64 -11.65 -19.29
C PHE A 60 -7.04 -12.16 -19.67
N LEU A 61 -7.18 -12.82 -20.83
CA LEU A 61 -8.45 -13.36 -21.30
C LEU A 61 -8.94 -14.55 -20.45
N ASN A 62 -8.03 -15.29 -19.83
CA ASN A 62 -8.34 -16.46 -18.99
C ASN A 62 -8.15 -16.19 -17.49
N TYR A 63 -8.10 -14.92 -17.07
CA TYR A 63 -7.80 -14.57 -15.68
C TYR A 63 -8.78 -15.16 -14.67
N ASP A 64 -10.04 -15.31 -15.03
CA ASP A 64 -11.08 -15.91 -14.18
C ASP A 64 -10.78 -17.37 -13.81
N SER A 65 -10.00 -18.09 -14.64
CA SER A 65 -9.63 -19.47 -14.37
C SER A 65 -8.72 -19.65 -13.15
N TYR A 66 -8.01 -18.59 -12.75
CA TYR A 66 -7.17 -18.58 -11.54
C TYR A 66 -7.99 -18.44 -10.25
N GLY A 67 -9.29 -18.16 -10.33
CA GLY A 67 -10.17 -18.00 -9.16
C GLY A 67 -9.83 -16.81 -8.27
N HIS A 68 -9.15 -15.81 -8.81
CA HIS A 68 -8.74 -14.62 -8.08
C HIS A 68 -9.92 -13.75 -7.66
N ARG A 69 -9.86 -13.24 -6.42
CA ARG A 69 -10.84 -12.27 -5.88
C ARG A 69 -10.47 -10.81 -6.12
N HIS A 70 -9.25 -10.57 -6.55
CA HIS A 70 -8.70 -9.23 -6.79
C HIS A 70 -8.52 -8.99 -8.29
N SER A 71 -8.51 -7.72 -8.70
CA SER A 71 -8.22 -7.38 -10.09
C SER A 71 -6.78 -7.76 -10.46
N PRO A 72 -6.52 -8.08 -11.74
CA PRO A 72 -5.18 -8.48 -12.20
C PRO A 72 -4.16 -7.35 -12.20
N VAL A 73 -4.60 -6.08 -12.07
CA VAL A 73 -3.74 -4.89 -12.27
C VAL A 73 -2.45 -4.94 -11.45
N TYR A 74 -2.54 -5.39 -10.21
CA TYR A 74 -1.34 -5.47 -9.38
C TYR A 74 -0.39 -6.59 -9.81
N LEU A 75 -0.93 -7.73 -10.21
CA LEU A 75 -0.14 -8.86 -10.72
C LEU A 75 0.53 -8.50 -12.05
N ILE A 76 -0.20 -7.81 -12.94
CA ILE A 76 0.35 -7.24 -14.18
C ILE A 76 1.47 -6.24 -13.86
N PHE A 77 1.29 -5.36 -12.88
CA PHE A 77 2.35 -4.44 -12.47
C PHE A 77 3.61 -5.18 -12.01
N LEU A 78 3.45 -6.27 -11.26
CA LEU A 78 4.58 -7.09 -10.80
C LEU A 78 5.22 -7.89 -11.95
N SER A 79 4.45 -8.35 -12.94
CA SER A 79 5.00 -9.08 -14.09
C SER A 79 5.94 -8.24 -14.94
N LEU A 80 5.73 -6.91 -15.01
CA LEU A 80 6.64 -6.00 -15.72
C LEU A 80 8.09 -6.07 -15.19
N PHE A 81 8.28 -6.40 -13.92
CA PHE A 81 9.61 -6.57 -13.37
C PHE A 81 10.27 -7.87 -13.82
N LEU A 82 9.49 -8.94 -14.07
CA LEU A 82 10.00 -10.16 -14.71
C LEU A 82 10.43 -9.86 -16.15
N ASP A 83 9.64 -9.07 -16.90
CA ASP A 83 9.97 -8.64 -18.25
C ASP A 83 11.27 -7.81 -18.31
N LEU A 84 11.59 -7.11 -17.22
CA LEU A 84 12.86 -6.39 -17.05
C LEU A 84 14.03 -7.30 -16.64
N GLY A 85 13.81 -8.62 -16.53
CA GLY A 85 14.83 -9.62 -16.20
C GLY A 85 15.05 -9.88 -14.72
N LEU A 86 14.17 -9.38 -13.83
CA LEU A 86 14.22 -9.73 -12.41
C LEU A 86 13.65 -11.16 -12.22
N ASP A 87 14.21 -11.89 -11.27
CA ASP A 87 13.62 -13.15 -10.83
C ASP A 87 12.44 -12.94 -9.86
N ILE A 88 11.70 -13.99 -9.56
CA ILE A 88 10.47 -13.92 -8.74
C ILE A 88 10.76 -13.48 -7.29
N ASP A 89 11.93 -13.77 -6.74
CA ASP A 89 12.30 -13.32 -5.39
C ASP A 89 12.72 -11.86 -5.39
N GLN A 90 13.35 -11.38 -6.46
CA GLN A 90 13.62 -9.96 -6.66
C GLN A 90 12.33 -9.16 -6.83
N VAL A 91 11.32 -9.69 -7.53
CA VAL A 91 9.98 -9.06 -7.61
C VAL A 91 9.33 -8.99 -6.23
N ARG A 92 9.43 -10.04 -5.40
CA ARG A 92 9.01 -9.99 -3.99
C ARG A 92 9.75 -8.91 -3.21
N PHE A 93 11.05 -8.76 -3.44
CA PHE A 93 11.85 -7.74 -2.79
C PHE A 93 11.43 -6.32 -3.19
N VAL A 94 11.10 -6.10 -4.47
CA VAL A 94 10.51 -4.83 -4.94
C VAL A 94 9.19 -4.54 -4.21
N HIS A 95 8.32 -5.55 -4.10
CA HIS A 95 7.05 -5.40 -3.37
C HIS A 95 7.26 -5.00 -1.90
N LEU A 96 8.23 -5.59 -1.21
CA LEU A 96 8.53 -5.27 0.19
C LEU A 96 8.80 -3.77 0.40
N HIS A 97 9.42 -3.09 -0.57
CA HIS A 97 9.72 -1.67 -0.45
C HIS A 97 8.47 -0.77 -0.47
N LEU A 98 7.33 -1.26 -0.98
CA LEU A 98 6.08 -0.50 -0.98
C LEU A 98 5.60 -0.17 0.44
N CYS A 99 5.98 -0.96 1.44
CA CYS A 99 5.63 -0.71 2.83
C CYS A 99 6.14 0.65 3.34
N ILE A 100 7.26 1.15 2.80
CA ILE A 100 7.82 2.46 3.17
C ILE A 100 6.88 3.58 2.74
N LEU A 101 6.27 3.46 1.54
CA LEU A 101 5.31 4.45 1.04
C LEU A 101 4.11 4.57 1.99
N LEU A 102 3.60 3.44 2.47
CA LEU A 102 2.48 3.44 3.42
C LEU A 102 2.82 4.25 4.68
N ILE A 103 4.00 4.02 5.26
CA ILE A 103 4.44 4.72 6.47
C ILE A 103 4.57 6.22 6.23
N VAL A 104 5.17 6.61 5.11
CA VAL A 104 5.34 8.03 4.77
C VAL A 104 3.99 8.72 4.62
N ILE A 105 3.05 8.11 3.88
CA ILE A 105 1.72 8.70 3.65
C ILE A 105 0.93 8.72 4.96
N PHE A 106 0.95 7.64 5.73
CA PHE A 106 0.27 7.56 7.03
C PHE A 106 0.79 8.61 8.01
N TYR A 107 2.11 8.79 8.10
CA TYR A 107 2.70 9.87 8.89
C TYR A 107 2.20 11.26 8.45
N GLN A 108 2.06 11.51 7.15
CA GLN A 108 1.50 12.78 6.67
C GLN A 108 0.03 12.94 7.08
N CYS A 109 -0.78 11.88 7.07
CA CYS A 109 -2.15 11.91 7.57
C CYS A 109 -2.19 12.30 9.06
N LEU A 110 -1.33 11.68 9.87
CA LEU A 110 -1.23 11.99 11.30
C LEU A 110 -0.86 13.46 11.54
N ARG A 111 0.10 13.99 10.79
CA ARG A 111 0.49 15.41 10.88
C ARG A 111 -0.62 16.38 10.51
N LEU A 112 -1.46 16.05 9.54
CA LEU A 112 -2.59 16.87 9.14
C LEU A 112 -3.72 16.84 10.18
N THR A 113 -3.84 15.71 10.90
CA THR A 113 -4.90 15.51 11.89
C THR A 113 -4.52 16.06 13.27
N PHE A 114 -3.28 15.84 13.69
CA PHE A 114 -2.80 16.16 15.05
C PHE A 114 -1.75 17.28 15.03
N THR A 115 -2.22 18.50 14.79
CA THR A 115 -1.35 19.68 14.63
C THR A 115 -0.59 20.10 15.89
N ASN A 116 -1.11 19.75 17.08
CA ASN A 116 -0.56 20.14 18.38
C ASN A 116 0.40 19.10 18.97
N ILE A 117 0.57 17.94 18.31
CA ILE A 117 1.45 16.88 18.77
C ILE A 117 2.83 17.01 18.12
N ASN A 118 3.88 16.74 18.90
CA ASN A 118 5.24 16.75 18.38
C ASN A 118 5.39 15.75 17.22
N ASN A 119 6.00 16.19 16.12
CA ASN A 119 6.21 15.38 14.93
C ASN A 119 6.99 14.08 15.19
N ASN A 120 7.88 14.06 16.19
CA ASN A 120 8.60 12.83 16.55
C ASN A 120 7.66 11.76 17.10
N TYR A 121 6.69 12.11 17.94
CA TYR A 121 5.69 11.16 18.44
C TYR A 121 4.77 10.67 17.32
N LEU A 122 4.37 11.55 16.40
CA LEU A 122 3.54 11.16 15.25
C LEU A 122 4.31 10.20 14.33
N PHE A 123 5.61 10.42 14.18
CA PHE A 123 6.46 9.51 13.41
C PHE A 123 6.58 8.14 14.11
N LEU A 124 6.84 8.11 15.40
CA LEU A 124 6.85 6.87 16.18
C LEU A 124 5.53 6.12 16.07
N LEU A 125 4.40 6.84 16.15
CA LEU A 125 3.08 6.25 15.97
C LEU A 125 2.91 5.63 14.58
N SER A 126 3.44 6.26 13.53
CA SER A 126 3.38 5.70 12.18
C SER A 126 4.21 4.42 12.02
N LEU A 127 5.27 4.25 12.82
CA LEU A 127 6.11 3.06 12.79
C LEU A 127 5.51 1.85 13.50
N ILE A 128 4.51 2.02 14.36
CA ILE A 128 3.85 0.91 15.07
C ILE A 128 3.31 -0.15 14.10
N ILE A 129 2.95 0.25 12.88
CA ILE A 129 2.44 -0.67 11.86
C ILE A 129 3.43 -1.81 11.55
N PHE A 130 4.74 -1.58 11.68
CA PHE A 130 5.76 -2.63 11.51
C PHE A 130 5.69 -3.75 12.55
N LEU A 131 5.03 -3.51 13.69
CA LEU A 131 4.84 -4.51 14.75
C LEU A 131 3.63 -5.42 14.47
N SER A 132 2.78 -5.06 13.49
CA SER A 132 1.62 -5.87 13.11
C SER A 132 2.06 -7.11 12.32
N PRO A 133 1.76 -8.34 12.81
CA PRO A 133 2.07 -9.57 12.05
C PRO A 133 1.40 -9.60 10.68
N THR A 134 0.15 -9.10 10.59
CA THR A 134 -0.58 -9.01 9.32
C THR A 134 0.11 -8.08 8.34
N PHE A 135 0.54 -6.89 8.80
CA PHE A 135 1.26 -5.97 7.93
C PHE A 135 2.60 -6.55 7.46
N ARG A 136 3.35 -7.18 8.35
CA ARG A 136 4.63 -7.82 8.00
C ARG A 136 4.42 -8.91 6.95
N SER A 137 3.42 -9.75 7.12
CA SER A 137 3.07 -10.78 6.14
C SER A 137 2.69 -10.17 4.78
N LEU A 138 1.86 -9.09 4.76
CA LEU A 138 1.50 -8.37 3.55
C LEU A 138 2.68 -7.67 2.86
N ALA A 139 3.70 -7.27 3.62
CA ALA A 139 4.90 -6.64 3.07
C ALA A 139 5.89 -7.65 2.50
N ILE A 140 6.00 -8.84 3.10
CA ILE A 140 6.95 -9.90 2.70
C ILE A 140 6.42 -10.72 1.51
N TRP A 141 5.11 -10.97 1.49
CA TRP A 141 4.46 -11.80 0.48
C TRP A 141 3.58 -10.91 -0.42
N PRO A 142 3.87 -10.81 -1.72
CA PRO A 142 3.12 -9.97 -2.64
C PRO A 142 1.62 -10.27 -2.62
N ASP A 143 0.87 -9.23 -2.23
CA ASP A 143 -0.57 -9.31 -2.08
C ASP A 143 -1.18 -7.96 -2.46
N SER A 144 -2.29 -7.98 -3.19
CA SER A 144 -3.02 -6.79 -3.64
C SER A 144 -3.52 -5.90 -2.50
N ARG A 145 -3.66 -6.46 -1.30
CA ARG A 145 -4.10 -5.71 -0.10
C ARG A 145 -3.11 -4.62 0.31
N LEU A 146 -1.80 -4.83 0.15
CA LEU A 146 -0.81 -3.80 0.50
C LEU A 146 -0.90 -2.56 -0.41
N PRO A 147 -0.81 -2.67 -1.75
CA PRO A 147 -1.00 -1.51 -2.62
C PRO A 147 -2.42 -0.93 -2.51
N GLY A 148 -3.46 -1.74 -2.33
CA GLY A 148 -4.81 -1.25 -2.04
C GLY A 148 -4.84 -0.37 -0.79
N LEU A 149 -4.20 -0.79 0.31
CA LEU A 149 -4.08 -0.01 1.54
C LEU A 149 -3.28 1.29 1.34
N ILE A 150 -2.20 1.27 0.54
CA ILE A 150 -1.43 2.47 0.22
C ILE A 150 -2.32 3.51 -0.46
N PHE A 151 -3.08 3.12 -1.50
CA PHE A 151 -4.01 4.03 -2.18
C PHE A 151 -5.16 4.46 -1.29
N PHE A 152 -5.62 3.60 -0.37
CA PHE A 152 -6.64 4.00 0.60
C PHE A 152 -6.12 5.06 1.58
N VAL A 153 -4.92 4.89 2.13
CA VAL A 153 -4.32 5.92 3.01
C VAL A 153 -4.02 7.21 2.24
N LEU A 154 -3.67 7.11 0.95
CA LEU A 154 -3.54 8.26 0.06
C LEU A 154 -4.90 8.96 -0.16
N THR A 155 -6.00 8.22 -0.26
CA THR A 155 -7.37 8.77 -0.26
C THR A 155 -7.64 9.59 1.00
N VAL A 156 -7.32 9.03 2.17
CA VAL A 156 -7.46 9.75 3.45
C VAL A 156 -6.60 11.01 3.47
N TYR A 157 -5.36 10.94 2.99
CA TYR A 157 -4.48 12.10 2.90
C TYR A 157 -5.08 13.22 2.05
N PHE A 158 -5.57 12.92 0.84
CA PHE A 158 -6.16 13.94 -0.02
C PHE A 158 -7.48 14.48 0.55
N PHE A 159 -8.27 13.65 1.18
CA PHE A 159 -9.47 14.08 1.90
C PHE A 159 -9.14 15.06 3.05
N LEU A 160 -8.13 14.79 3.86
CA LEU A 160 -7.67 15.69 4.91
C LEU A 160 -7.16 17.03 4.31
N ARG A 161 -6.42 16.95 3.20
CA ARG A 161 -5.98 18.16 2.46
C ARG A 161 -7.17 18.97 1.97
N PHE A 162 -8.21 18.31 1.43
CA PHE A 162 -9.45 19.00 1.05
C PHE A 162 -10.11 19.69 2.25
N LYS A 163 -10.23 18.99 3.37
CA LYS A 163 -10.84 19.58 4.59
C LYS A 163 -10.13 20.85 5.06
N ILE A 164 -8.81 20.89 4.93
CA ILE A 164 -7.99 22.04 5.38
C ILE A 164 -7.99 23.19 4.38
N THR A 165 -7.89 22.88 3.07
CA THR A 165 -7.66 23.88 2.02
C THR A 165 -8.92 24.28 1.27
N ASN A 166 -9.97 23.49 1.36
CA ASN A 166 -11.23 23.62 0.60
C ASN A 166 -11.01 23.63 -0.94
N ASN A 167 -9.90 23.06 -1.44
CA ASN A 167 -9.54 23.06 -2.84
C ASN A 167 -10.11 21.81 -3.53
N LEU A 168 -10.98 21.99 -4.53
CA LEU A 168 -11.67 20.92 -5.28
C LEU A 168 -10.73 19.94 -5.98
N ARG A 169 -9.47 20.34 -6.27
CA ARG A 169 -8.48 19.37 -6.83
C ARG A 169 -8.28 18.19 -5.91
N TYR A 170 -8.31 18.39 -4.60
CA TYR A 170 -8.16 17.30 -3.63
C TYR A 170 -9.38 16.38 -3.58
N THR A 171 -10.58 16.86 -3.94
CA THR A 171 -11.74 15.97 -4.12
C THR A 171 -11.50 14.98 -5.26
N TRP A 172 -11.01 15.46 -6.40
CA TRP A 172 -10.65 14.59 -7.52
C TRP A 172 -9.58 13.56 -7.12
N TYR A 173 -8.52 13.98 -6.46
CA TYR A 173 -7.47 13.06 -6.00
C TYR A 173 -8.01 12.04 -4.99
N THR A 174 -8.93 12.44 -4.10
CA THR A 174 -9.61 11.51 -3.19
C THR A 174 -10.41 10.46 -3.95
N CYS A 175 -11.24 10.88 -4.91
CA CYS A 175 -12.05 9.97 -5.71
C CYS A 175 -11.19 9.00 -6.53
N VAL A 176 -10.19 9.51 -7.24
CA VAL A 176 -9.29 8.68 -8.07
C VAL A 176 -8.51 7.69 -7.21
N SER A 177 -7.94 8.13 -6.08
CA SER A 177 -7.21 7.22 -5.19
C SER A 177 -8.12 6.15 -4.59
N LEU A 178 -9.37 6.49 -4.24
CA LEU A 178 -10.34 5.52 -3.73
C LEU A 178 -10.75 4.51 -4.79
N LEU A 179 -10.96 4.94 -6.03
CA LEU A 179 -11.26 4.07 -7.17
C LEU A 179 -10.11 3.06 -7.38
N ILE A 180 -8.87 3.55 -7.43
CA ILE A 180 -7.69 2.69 -7.60
C ILE A 180 -7.57 1.70 -6.43
N SER A 181 -7.72 2.19 -5.18
CA SER A 181 -7.67 1.34 -3.98
C SER A 181 -8.68 0.20 -4.05
N SER A 182 -9.94 0.54 -4.37
CA SER A 182 -11.04 -0.43 -4.43
C SER A 182 -10.93 -1.38 -5.62
N TYR A 183 -10.35 -0.91 -6.74
CA TYR A 183 -10.12 -1.77 -7.90
C TYR A 183 -8.99 -2.78 -7.64
N ILE A 184 -7.91 -2.37 -6.98
CA ILE A 184 -6.82 -3.27 -6.59
C ILE A 184 -7.28 -4.24 -5.51
N SER A 185 -8.00 -3.75 -4.48
CA SER A 185 -8.51 -4.56 -3.37
C SER A 185 -9.94 -4.15 -3.03
N PRO A 186 -10.95 -4.97 -3.39
CA PRO A 186 -12.38 -4.66 -3.23
C PRO A 186 -12.80 -4.34 -1.80
N ASN A 187 -12.02 -4.76 -0.79
CA ASN A 187 -12.29 -4.48 0.62
C ASN A 187 -12.43 -2.98 0.93
N PHE A 188 -11.80 -2.11 0.13
CA PHE A 188 -11.84 -0.67 0.35
C PHE A 188 -13.08 0.01 -0.25
N SER A 189 -13.88 -0.70 -1.04
CA SER A 189 -15.13 -0.16 -1.61
C SER A 189 -16.18 0.21 -0.54
N ILE A 190 -16.11 -0.40 0.63
CA ILE A 190 -17.00 -0.11 1.77
C ILE A 190 -16.94 1.37 2.22
N PHE A 191 -15.88 2.08 1.85
CA PHE A 191 -15.72 3.49 2.22
C PHE A 191 -16.36 4.48 1.23
N TYR A 192 -16.85 4.02 0.06
CA TYR A 192 -17.56 4.90 -0.90
C TYR A 192 -18.70 5.70 -0.27
N PRO A 193 -19.62 5.09 0.50
CA PRO A 193 -20.74 5.83 1.09
C PRO A 193 -20.26 7.00 1.96
N TYR A 194 -19.19 6.80 2.77
CA TYR A 194 -18.66 7.84 3.64
C TYR A 194 -18.20 9.07 2.86
N PHE A 195 -17.38 8.90 1.83
CA PHE A 195 -16.84 10.00 1.03
C PHE A 195 -17.96 10.65 0.17
N PHE A 196 -18.85 9.83 -0.38
CA PHE A 196 -19.99 10.31 -1.14
C PHE A 196 -20.86 11.25 -0.29
N PHE A 197 -21.36 10.81 0.87
CA PHE A 197 -22.16 11.64 1.76
C PHE A 197 -21.44 12.91 2.22
N PHE A 198 -20.13 12.82 2.48
CA PHE A 198 -19.37 13.98 2.89
C PHE A 198 -19.31 15.06 1.81
N PHE A 199 -19.04 14.68 0.57
CA PHE A 199 -18.97 15.63 -0.55
C PHE A 199 -20.34 16.17 -0.93
N PHE A 200 -21.40 15.36 -0.91
CA PHE A 200 -22.77 15.81 -1.17
C PHE A 200 -23.28 16.82 -0.14
N LYS A 201 -22.94 16.66 1.14
CA LYS A 201 -23.39 17.57 2.19
C LYS A 201 -22.70 18.94 2.10
N LYS A 202 -21.59 19.05 1.39
CA LYS A 202 -20.78 20.25 1.30
C LYS A 202 -20.93 21.01 -0.03
N SER A 203 -21.59 20.39 -1.04
CA SER A 203 -22.02 21.04 -2.28
C SER A 203 -23.36 21.76 -2.07
#